data_58fac5413454485578f0ae44c92b2272
#
_entry.id   58fac5413454485578f0ae44c92b2272
#
_cell.length_a   1.000
_cell.length_b   1.000
_cell.length_c   1.000
_cell.angle_alpha   90.00
_cell.angle_beta   90.00
_cell.angle_gamma   90.00
#
_symmetry.space_group_name_H-M   'P 1'
#
loop_
_entity.id
_entity.type
_entity.pdbx_description
1 polymer ?
#
loop_
_entity_poly.entity_id
_entity_poly.type
_entity_poly.pdbx_seq_one_letter_code
_entity_poly.pdbx_strand_id
1 'polypeptide(L)'
;MTFSQLLEAVRDNPQSVTIPASWSQGRSCFGGLIAALQFEAMSAKVPVDRPVRSLAICFVGPPAIDTPISFEVEILREGKAVSQVLGRAVQNGETVTLVQGSFGAPRESMIAVQAEPAPALKPVEDVAAFPFISGVMPEYLRFIDMRWALGGLPYTHTQSPAIGGYARLKDVEEEKMTEAHLLALVDSWPPAVLPHLNKPAPGSSLTWTIEFVQPLPELTARDWTQYKAVIEHARDGYGHVAAGLWTPKGELVAISRQTVAVFG
;
A
#
# COMPACT_ATOMS: atom_id res chain seq x y z
N MET A 1 7.28 7.80 15.73
CA MET A 1 5.81 7.89 15.53
C MET A 1 5.34 6.57 14.96
N THR A 2 4.21 6.06 15.46
CA THR A 2 3.51 4.89 14.92
C THR A 2 2.74 5.27 13.65
N PHE A 3 2.17 4.27 12.95
CA PHE A 3 1.31 4.52 11.79
C PHE A 3 0.10 5.37 12.15
N SER A 4 -0.62 5.01 13.22
CA SER A 4 -1.79 5.75 13.70
C SER A 4 -1.46 7.21 14.06
N GLN A 5 -0.31 7.46 14.71
CA GLN A 5 0.15 8.82 15.02
C GLN A 5 0.45 9.66 13.78
N LEU A 6 0.91 9.05 12.70
CA LEU A 6 1.15 9.76 11.43
C LEU A 6 -0.16 10.08 10.72
N LEU A 7 -1.15 9.19 10.74
CA LEU A 7 -2.49 9.50 10.24
C LEU A 7 -3.13 10.66 11.04
N GLU A 8 -3.00 10.64 12.37
CA GLU A 8 -3.48 11.73 13.24
C GLU A 8 -2.80 13.06 12.90
N ALA A 9 -1.47 13.06 12.72
CA ALA A 9 -0.73 14.26 12.34
C ALA A 9 -1.23 14.88 11.02
N VAL A 10 -1.65 14.06 10.04
CA VAL A 10 -2.28 14.55 8.79
C VAL A 10 -3.66 15.13 9.05
N ARG A 11 -4.47 14.50 9.91
CA ARG A 11 -5.80 15.03 10.29
C ARG A 11 -5.69 16.39 10.96
N ASP A 12 -4.70 16.55 11.84
CA ASP A 12 -4.46 17.78 12.59
C ASP A 12 -3.90 18.90 11.71
N ASN A 13 -2.87 18.58 10.91
CA ASN A 13 -2.22 19.57 10.04
C ASN A 13 -1.63 18.93 8.77
N PRO A 14 -2.40 18.76 7.70
CA PRO A 14 -1.90 18.19 6.45
C PRO A 14 -0.88 19.08 5.72
N GLN A 15 -0.69 20.33 6.14
CA GLN A 15 0.23 21.26 5.48
C GLN A 15 1.69 21.09 5.93
N SER A 16 1.95 20.39 7.04
CA SER A 16 3.30 20.20 7.54
C SER A 16 3.41 18.96 8.43
N VAL A 17 3.65 17.82 7.79
CA VAL A 17 3.88 16.53 8.48
C VAL A 17 5.33 16.13 8.31
N THR A 18 5.98 15.71 9.38
CA THR A 18 7.36 15.19 9.31
C THR A 18 7.36 13.68 9.53
N ILE A 19 7.83 12.95 8.54
CA ILE A 19 7.91 11.48 8.57
C ILE A 19 9.29 11.07 9.08
N PRO A 20 9.38 10.35 10.23
CA PRO A 20 10.67 10.02 10.83
C PRO A 20 11.42 8.94 10.03
N ALA A 21 12.75 8.91 10.18
CA ALA A 21 13.66 7.97 9.53
C ALA A 21 13.28 6.48 9.72
N SER A 22 12.55 6.16 10.79
CA SER A 22 12.05 4.79 11.03
C SER A 22 11.06 4.29 9.97
N TRP A 23 10.52 5.17 9.13
CA TRP A 23 9.63 4.84 8.00
C TRP A 23 10.34 4.91 6.65
N SER A 24 11.67 4.85 6.64
CA SER A 24 12.43 4.90 5.39
C SER A 24 12.41 3.58 4.62
N GLN A 25 12.49 3.73 3.30
CA GLN A 25 12.81 2.70 2.32
C GLN A 25 14.03 3.16 1.53
N GLY A 26 15.21 2.73 1.95
CA GLY A 26 16.47 3.27 1.44
C GLY A 26 16.64 4.75 1.83
N ARG A 27 16.75 5.64 0.85
CA ARG A 27 16.91 7.09 1.05
C ARG A 27 15.61 7.89 1.06
N SER A 28 14.49 7.23 0.86
CA SER A 28 13.17 7.82 0.69
C SER A 28 12.20 7.34 1.78
N CYS A 29 11.05 7.99 1.91
CA CYS A 29 9.94 7.45 2.67
C CYS A 29 9.36 6.21 1.99
N PHE A 30 8.79 5.31 2.79
CA PHE A 30 8.02 4.17 2.32
C PHE A 30 6.80 4.62 1.50
N GLY A 31 6.65 4.06 0.28
CA GLY A 31 5.61 4.46 -0.67
C GLY A 31 4.19 4.23 -0.16
N GLY A 32 3.94 3.08 0.48
CA GLY A 32 2.65 2.76 1.08
C GLY A 32 2.23 3.73 2.19
N LEU A 33 3.19 4.25 2.97
CA LEU A 33 2.90 5.28 3.96
C LEU A 33 2.53 6.61 3.30
N ILE A 34 3.30 7.08 2.31
CA ILE A 34 2.97 8.34 1.60
C ILE A 34 1.59 8.25 0.97
N ALA A 35 1.26 7.12 0.34
CA ALA A 35 -0.06 6.89 -0.24
C ALA A 35 -1.16 6.91 0.83
N ALA A 36 -0.94 6.29 1.99
CA ALA A 36 -1.88 6.28 3.11
C ALA A 36 -2.13 7.68 3.69
N LEU A 37 -1.07 8.47 3.88
CA LEU A 37 -1.16 9.83 4.40
C LEU A 37 -1.87 10.77 3.41
N GLN A 38 -1.57 10.64 2.10
CA GLN A 38 -2.28 11.40 1.07
C GLN A 38 -3.75 11.00 1.00
N PHE A 39 -4.06 9.71 1.09
CA PHE A 39 -5.44 9.22 1.13
C PHE A 39 -6.19 9.79 2.35
N GLU A 40 -5.56 9.83 3.52
CA GLU A 40 -6.16 10.39 4.74
C GLU A 40 -6.56 11.87 4.55
N ALA A 41 -5.67 12.67 3.95
CA ALA A 41 -5.98 14.05 3.62
C ALA A 41 -7.12 14.19 2.60
N MET A 42 -7.19 13.26 1.60
CA MET A 42 -8.23 13.26 0.57
C MET A 42 -9.59 12.85 1.15
N SER A 43 -9.63 11.81 1.98
CA SER A 43 -10.87 11.30 2.57
C SER A 43 -11.55 12.32 3.48
N ALA A 44 -10.77 13.18 4.16
CA ALA A 44 -11.27 14.28 4.98
C ALA A 44 -12.02 15.38 4.18
N LYS A 45 -11.88 15.40 2.85
CA LYS A 45 -12.53 16.37 1.96
C LYS A 45 -13.74 15.80 1.21
N VAL A 46 -14.03 14.53 1.38
CA VAL A 46 -15.11 13.83 0.67
C VAL A 46 -16.27 13.53 1.63
N PRO A 47 -17.54 13.59 1.20
CA PRO A 47 -18.66 13.18 2.01
C PRO A 47 -18.50 11.75 2.56
N VAL A 48 -18.85 11.55 3.83
CA VAL A 48 -18.64 10.30 4.58
C VAL A 48 -19.35 9.08 3.98
N ASP A 49 -20.42 9.30 3.21
CA ASP A 49 -21.20 8.27 2.53
C ASP A 49 -20.55 7.80 1.20
N ARG A 50 -19.40 8.34 0.85
CA ARG A 50 -18.65 8.02 -0.37
C ARG A 50 -17.32 7.36 -0.05
N PRO A 51 -17.29 6.05 0.24
CA PRO A 51 -16.03 5.34 0.40
C PRO A 51 -15.20 5.40 -0.89
N VAL A 52 -13.87 5.30 -0.76
CA VAL A 52 -12.99 5.22 -1.92
C VAL A 52 -13.26 3.94 -2.71
N ARG A 53 -13.23 4.06 -4.03
CA ARG A 53 -13.38 2.92 -4.97
C ARG A 53 -12.05 2.57 -5.61
N SER A 54 -11.28 3.59 -6.01
CA SER A 54 -9.97 3.40 -6.63
C SER A 54 -9.06 4.59 -6.39
N LEU A 55 -7.76 4.31 -6.37
CA LEU A 55 -6.69 5.31 -6.40
C LEU A 55 -5.75 4.97 -7.56
N ALA A 56 -5.32 6.00 -8.29
CA ALA A 56 -4.21 5.94 -9.23
C ALA A 56 -3.09 6.81 -8.67
N ILE A 57 -1.95 6.19 -8.36
CA ILE A 57 -0.83 6.77 -7.64
C ILE A 57 0.37 6.84 -8.58
N CYS A 58 1.03 7.99 -8.65
CA CYS A 58 2.28 8.19 -9.36
C CYS A 58 3.35 8.64 -8.36
N PHE A 59 4.43 7.88 -8.24
CA PHE A 59 5.60 8.24 -7.44
C PHE A 59 6.53 9.08 -8.31
N VAL A 60 6.40 10.41 -8.20
CA VAL A 60 7.09 11.39 -9.07
C VAL A 60 8.55 11.56 -8.65
N GLY A 61 8.79 11.59 -7.34
CA GLY A 61 10.13 11.76 -6.78
C GLY A 61 10.23 11.13 -5.39
N PRO A 62 11.47 10.92 -4.88
CA PRO A 62 11.69 10.30 -3.58
C PRO A 62 11.47 11.34 -2.45
N PRO A 63 10.40 11.24 -1.66
CA PRO A 63 10.22 12.12 -0.50
C PRO A 63 11.28 11.85 0.56
N ALA A 64 11.94 12.90 1.03
CA ALA A 64 12.95 12.82 2.08
C ALA A 64 12.31 12.62 3.45
N ILE A 65 12.92 11.77 4.28
CA ILE A 65 12.59 11.61 5.70
C ILE A 65 13.04 12.82 6.53
N ASP A 66 12.50 12.98 7.73
CA ASP A 66 12.81 14.05 8.69
C ASP A 66 12.70 15.47 8.09
N THR A 67 11.94 15.62 7.01
CA THR A 67 11.70 16.86 6.28
C THR A 67 10.20 17.07 6.14
N PRO A 68 9.68 18.27 6.45
CA PRO A 68 8.25 18.53 6.32
C PRO A 68 7.73 18.29 4.91
N ILE A 69 6.55 17.67 4.83
CA ILE A 69 5.80 17.41 3.61
C ILE A 69 4.38 17.92 3.78
N SER A 70 3.78 18.49 2.75
CA SER A 70 2.37 18.87 2.71
C SER A 70 1.56 17.92 1.84
N PHE A 71 0.32 17.69 2.26
CA PHE A 71 -0.67 16.87 1.55
C PHE A 71 -1.80 17.78 1.05
N GLU A 72 -1.67 18.21 -0.19
CA GLU A 72 -2.64 19.08 -0.86
C GLU A 72 -3.77 18.25 -1.46
N VAL A 73 -4.99 18.81 -1.45
CA VAL A 73 -6.18 18.14 -1.97
C VAL A 73 -7.03 19.11 -2.79
N GLU A 74 -7.38 18.69 -3.99
CA GLU A 74 -8.27 19.40 -4.91
C GLU A 74 -9.47 18.51 -5.28
N ILE A 75 -10.68 18.99 -5.08
CA ILE A 75 -11.89 18.34 -5.57
C ILE A 75 -12.06 18.71 -7.05
N LEU A 76 -11.74 17.78 -7.95
CA LEU A 76 -11.86 17.99 -9.39
C LEU A 76 -13.33 18.05 -9.83
N ARG A 77 -14.16 17.21 -9.20
CA ARG A 77 -15.60 17.16 -9.46
C ARG A 77 -16.34 16.52 -8.28
N GLU A 78 -17.43 17.12 -7.89
CA GLU A 78 -18.40 16.53 -7.00
C GLU A 78 -19.75 16.37 -7.72
N GLY A 79 -20.14 15.11 -7.98
CA GLY A 79 -21.44 14.77 -8.55
C GLY A 79 -22.43 14.31 -7.47
N LYS A 80 -23.60 13.84 -7.88
CA LYS A 80 -24.65 13.39 -6.96
C LYS A 80 -24.20 12.21 -6.07
N ALA A 81 -23.39 11.29 -6.58
CA ALA A 81 -22.98 10.07 -5.87
C ALA A 81 -21.47 9.76 -6.00
N VAL A 82 -20.71 10.55 -6.74
CA VAL A 82 -19.29 10.32 -7.00
C VAL A 82 -18.52 11.62 -6.85
N SER A 83 -17.38 11.55 -6.18
CA SER A 83 -16.36 12.61 -6.10
C SER A 83 -15.08 12.15 -6.78
N GLN A 84 -14.50 13.00 -7.61
CA GLN A 84 -13.17 12.83 -8.19
C GLN A 84 -12.23 13.82 -7.51
N VAL A 85 -11.14 13.31 -6.96
CA VAL A 85 -10.24 14.07 -6.10
C VAL A 85 -8.80 13.90 -6.57
N LEU A 86 -8.04 14.98 -6.57
CA LEU A 86 -6.62 14.99 -6.82
C LEU A 86 -5.88 15.34 -5.54
N GLY A 87 -4.93 14.49 -5.16
CA GLY A 87 -4.01 14.70 -4.05
C GLY A 87 -2.58 14.89 -4.56
N ARG A 88 -1.84 15.80 -3.92
CA ARG A 88 -0.41 16.01 -4.17
C ARG A 88 0.33 16.03 -2.84
N ALA A 89 1.30 15.13 -2.69
CA ALA A 89 2.29 15.26 -1.63
C ALA A 89 3.41 16.16 -2.15
N VAL A 90 3.64 17.29 -1.48
CA VAL A 90 4.58 18.33 -1.91
C VAL A 90 5.67 18.50 -0.86
N GLN A 91 6.92 18.50 -1.28
CA GLN A 91 8.07 18.71 -0.42
C GLN A 91 9.07 19.67 -1.09
N ASN A 92 9.52 20.69 -0.38
CA ASN A 92 10.40 21.74 -0.90
C ASN A 92 9.85 22.43 -2.18
N GLY A 93 8.52 22.54 -2.31
CA GLY A 93 7.85 23.14 -3.47
C GLY A 93 7.69 22.20 -4.68
N GLU A 94 8.16 20.95 -4.59
CA GLU A 94 8.05 19.96 -5.65
C GLU A 94 7.03 18.87 -5.32
N THR A 95 6.23 18.45 -6.30
CA THR A 95 5.35 17.30 -6.14
C THR A 95 6.18 16.02 -6.13
N VAL A 96 6.13 15.27 -5.02
CA VAL A 96 6.82 13.98 -4.88
C VAL A 96 5.90 12.78 -5.11
N THR A 97 4.59 12.93 -4.84
CA THR A 97 3.59 11.89 -5.14
C THR A 97 2.30 12.55 -5.60
N LEU A 98 1.69 11.98 -6.64
CA LEU A 98 0.40 12.39 -7.17
C LEU A 98 -0.60 11.25 -7.00
N VAL A 99 -1.80 11.55 -6.51
CA VAL A 99 -2.86 10.56 -6.30
C VAL A 99 -4.16 11.08 -6.87
N GLN A 100 -4.74 10.34 -7.82
CA GLN A 100 -6.11 10.58 -8.26
C GLN A 100 -7.03 9.55 -7.60
N GLY A 101 -8.06 10.02 -6.89
CA GLY A 101 -9.02 9.19 -6.17
C GLY A 101 -10.43 9.30 -6.71
N SER A 102 -11.10 8.15 -6.84
CA SER A 102 -12.53 8.04 -7.15
C SER A 102 -13.27 7.55 -5.92
N PHE A 103 -14.17 8.38 -5.40
CA PHE A 103 -15.00 8.08 -4.23
C PHE A 103 -16.45 7.96 -4.66
N GLY A 104 -17.18 6.96 -4.17
CA GLY A 104 -18.54 6.73 -4.67
C GLY A 104 -19.45 6.06 -3.65
N ALA A 105 -20.66 6.64 -3.49
CA ALA A 105 -21.72 6.03 -2.69
C ALA A 105 -22.16 4.68 -3.28
N PRO A 106 -22.62 3.72 -2.46
CA PRO A 106 -23.21 2.47 -2.94
C PRO A 106 -24.43 2.73 -3.82
N ARG A 107 -24.70 1.82 -4.75
CA ARG A 107 -25.84 1.89 -5.68
C ARG A 107 -26.52 0.54 -5.75
N GLU A 108 -27.84 0.55 -6.00
CA GLU A 108 -28.53 -0.65 -6.40
C GLU A 108 -27.96 -1.17 -7.73
N SER A 109 -27.72 -2.46 -7.81
CA SER A 109 -27.18 -3.12 -8.99
C SER A 109 -27.69 -4.55 -9.12
N MET A 110 -27.97 -4.98 -10.34
CA MET A 110 -28.21 -6.38 -10.67
C MET A 110 -26.90 -7.14 -10.95
N ILE A 111 -25.76 -6.44 -11.00
CA ILE A 111 -24.46 -7.04 -11.28
C ILE A 111 -23.82 -7.48 -9.97
N ALA A 112 -23.59 -8.79 -9.84
CA ALA A 112 -22.82 -9.39 -8.75
C ALA A 112 -21.90 -10.46 -9.34
N VAL A 113 -20.59 -10.29 -9.16
CA VAL A 113 -19.57 -11.25 -9.60
C VAL A 113 -18.73 -11.64 -8.40
N GLN A 114 -18.51 -12.93 -8.22
CA GLN A 114 -17.66 -13.44 -7.15
C GLN A 114 -16.22 -13.00 -7.34
N ALA A 115 -15.59 -12.59 -6.26
CA ALA A 115 -14.17 -12.26 -6.26
C ALA A 115 -13.30 -13.51 -6.46
N GLU A 116 -12.06 -13.32 -6.93
CA GLU A 116 -11.06 -14.38 -6.92
C GLU A 116 -10.84 -14.85 -5.48
N PRO A 117 -10.79 -16.17 -5.22
CA PRO A 117 -10.58 -16.69 -3.88
C PRO A 117 -9.17 -16.35 -3.37
N ALA A 118 -9.05 -16.24 -2.06
CA ALA A 118 -7.76 -16.09 -1.41
C ALA A 118 -6.81 -17.24 -1.78
N PRO A 119 -5.48 -16.99 -1.81
CA PRO A 119 -4.51 -18.03 -2.09
C PRO A 119 -4.59 -19.15 -1.03
N ALA A 120 -4.44 -20.40 -1.47
CA ALA A 120 -4.37 -21.54 -0.56
C ALA A 120 -3.01 -21.55 0.17
N LEU A 121 -2.94 -20.86 1.29
CA LEU A 121 -1.76 -20.79 2.16
C LEU A 121 -1.91 -21.74 3.35
N LYS A 122 -0.77 -22.14 3.96
CA LYS A 122 -0.80 -22.78 5.29
C LYS A 122 -1.38 -21.80 6.31
N PRO A 123 -2.01 -22.29 7.39
CA PRO A 123 -2.41 -21.42 8.50
C PRO A 123 -1.28 -20.50 8.97
N VAL A 124 -1.59 -19.28 9.35
CA VAL A 124 -0.57 -18.26 9.69
C VAL A 124 0.35 -18.69 10.82
N GLU A 125 -0.17 -19.47 11.79
CA GLU A 125 0.59 -20.05 12.90
C GLU A 125 1.64 -21.06 12.45
N ASP A 126 1.43 -21.73 11.33
CA ASP A 126 2.33 -22.72 10.74
C ASP A 126 3.38 -22.13 9.80
N VAL A 127 3.31 -20.81 9.54
CA VAL A 127 4.28 -20.09 8.71
C VAL A 127 5.28 -19.36 9.60
N ALA A 128 6.57 -19.58 9.38
CA ALA A 128 7.63 -18.93 10.15
C ALA A 128 7.55 -17.38 10.02
N ALA A 129 7.86 -16.70 11.13
CA ALA A 129 7.98 -15.25 11.11
C ALA A 129 9.10 -14.81 10.16
N PHE A 130 8.85 -13.81 9.36
CA PHE A 130 9.88 -13.14 8.56
C PHE A 130 10.53 -12.06 9.44
N PRO A 131 11.77 -12.26 9.91
CA PRO A 131 12.37 -11.37 10.89
C PRO A 131 12.79 -10.05 10.25
N PHE A 132 12.57 -8.95 10.94
CA PHE A 132 13.20 -7.66 10.59
C PHE A 132 14.67 -7.68 11.04
N ILE A 133 15.58 -7.33 10.12
CA ILE A 133 17.03 -7.25 10.37
C ILE A 133 17.46 -5.80 10.14
N SER A 134 17.71 -5.07 11.23
CA SER A 134 18.15 -3.67 11.18
C SER A 134 19.45 -3.51 10.40
N GLY A 135 19.55 -2.45 9.60
CA GLY A 135 20.72 -2.16 8.75
C GLY A 135 20.82 -3.01 7.47
N VAL A 136 19.97 -4.02 7.31
CA VAL A 136 19.90 -4.88 6.11
C VAL A 136 18.61 -4.65 5.34
N MET A 137 17.51 -4.55 6.06
CA MET A 137 16.17 -4.40 5.48
C MET A 137 15.70 -2.94 5.58
N PRO A 138 14.76 -2.52 4.72
CA PRO A 138 14.13 -1.21 4.85
C PRO A 138 13.54 -0.98 6.25
N GLU A 139 13.75 0.21 6.81
CA GLU A 139 13.41 0.49 8.21
C GLU A 139 11.89 0.41 8.49
N TYR A 140 11.04 0.74 7.51
CA TYR A 140 9.58 0.64 7.66
C TYR A 140 9.11 -0.78 8.01
N LEU A 141 9.85 -1.83 7.64
CA LEU A 141 9.49 -3.23 7.94
C LEU A 141 9.51 -3.55 9.45
N ARG A 142 10.10 -2.69 10.29
CA ARG A 142 9.97 -2.82 11.75
C ARG A 142 8.52 -2.70 12.24
N PHE A 143 7.69 -1.99 11.48
CA PHE A 143 6.27 -1.79 11.78
C PHE A 143 5.35 -2.81 11.12
N ILE A 144 5.90 -3.75 10.37
CA ILE A 144 5.14 -4.80 9.68
C ILE A 144 5.52 -6.18 10.24
N ASP A 145 4.52 -6.95 10.61
CA ASP A 145 4.69 -8.37 10.92
C ASP A 145 4.36 -9.17 9.65
N MET A 146 5.31 -9.94 9.15
CA MET A 146 5.17 -10.68 7.89
C MET A 146 5.40 -12.17 8.09
N ARG A 147 4.68 -12.97 7.30
CA ARG A 147 4.84 -14.40 7.17
C ARG A 147 4.92 -14.75 5.69
N TRP A 148 6.12 -15.11 5.22
CA TRP A 148 6.34 -15.44 3.80
C TRP A 148 5.90 -16.88 3.54
N ALA A 149 4.81 -17.07 2.78
CA ALA A 149 4.20 -18.39 2.58
C ALA A 149 4.19 -18.86 1.13
N LEU A 150 4.49 -17.98 0.17
CA LEU A 150 4.45 -18.27 -1.26
C LEU A 150 5.61 -17.62 -1.98
N GLY A 151 6.26 -18.39 -2.88
CA GLY A 151 7.33 -17.92 -3.74
C GLY A 151 8.68 -17.78 -3.03
N GLY A 152 9.67 -17.34 -3.80
CA GLY A 152 11.04 -17.12 -3.30
C GLY A 152 11.19 -15.81 -2.55
N LEU A 153 12.19 -15.73 -1.67
CA LEU A 153 12.60 -14.48 -1.04
C LEU A 153 13.34 -13.59 -2.06
N PRO A 154 13.36 -12.26 -1.84
CA PRO A 154 14.15 -11.37 -2.68
C PRO A 154 15.61 -11.81 -2.81
N TYR A 155 16.17 -11.71 -4.02
CA TYR A 155 17.59 -11.99 -4.34
C TYR A 155 18.02 -13.46 -4.19
N THR A 156 17.09 -14.42 -4.23
CA THR A 156 17.40 -15.85 -4.11
C THR A 156 17.53 -16.57 -5.44
N HIS A 157 17.44 -15.84 -6.57
CA HIS A 157 17.46 -16.40 -7.92
C HIS A 157 16.40 -17.49 -8.15
N THR A 158 15.22 -17.28 -7.57
CA THR A 158 14.08 -18.21 -7.68
C THR A 158 13.17 -17.79 -8.81
N GLN A 159 12.88 -18.70 -9.72
CA GLN A 159 11.99 -18.47 -10.88
C GLN A 159 10.50 -18.61 -10.47
N SER A 160 10.11 -18.01 -9.35
CA SER A 160 8.71 -18.01 -8.92
C SER A 160 7.93 -16.93 -9.65
N PRO A 161 6.78 -17.24 -10.28
CA PRO A 161 5.93 -16.23 -10.92
C PRO A 161 5.15 -15.38 -9.91
N ALA A 162 5.19 -15.74 -8.64
CA ALA A 162 4.38 -15.10 -7.59
C ALA A 162 5.11 -15.10 -6.25
N ILE A 163 4.74 -14.14 -5.40
CA ILE A 163 5.09 -14.08 -3.98
C ILE A 163 3.83 -13.85 -3.15
N GLY A 164 3.88 -14.19 -1.87
CA GLY A 164 2.75 -13.89 -0.97
C GLY A 164 2.90 -14.50 0.41
N GLY A 165 1.87 -14.29 1.20
CA GLY A 165 1.81 -14.74 2.58
C GLY A 165 0.88 -13.87 3.40
N TYR A 166 1.29 -13.59 4.64
CA TYR A 166 0.51 -12.81 5.58
C TYR A 166 1.27 -11.54 5.99
N ALA A 167 0.53 -10.46 6.18
CA ALA A 167 1.05 -9.23 6.73
C ALA A 167 0.03 -8.56 7.66
N ARG A 168 0.54 -7.88 8.69
CA ARG A 168 -0.23 -6.99 9.56
C ARG A 168 0.67 -5.87 10.08
N LEU A 169 0.06 -4.77 10.48
CA LEU A 169 0.78 -3.69 11.16
C LEU A 169 1.14 -4.11 12.60
N LYS A 170 2.33 -3.71 13.04
CA LYS A 170 2.76 -3.74 14.45
C LYS A 170 2.55 -2.37 15.07
N ASP A 171 2.51 -2.35 16.40
CA ASP A 171 2.50 -1.11 17.20
C ASP A 171 1.40 -0.12 16.79
N VAL A 172 0.29 -0.64 16.27
CA VAL A 172 -0.93 0.11 16.03
C VAL A 172 -1.87 -0.01 17.21
N GLU A 173 -2.71 1.00 17.41
CA GLU A 173 -3.78 0.95 18.38
C GLU A 173 -4.82 -0.09 17.97
N GLU A 174 -5.67 -0.50 18.92
CA GLU A 174 -6.81 -1.36 18.63
C GLU A 174 -7.92 -0.53 17.98
N GLU A 175 -7.70 -0.19 16.71
CA GLU A 175 -8.60 0.62 15.91
C GLU A 175 -9.13 -0.17 14.72
N LYS A 176 -10.19 0.32 14.11
CA LYS A 176 -10.75 -0.27 12.89
C LYS A 176 -9.75 -0.14 11.75
N MET A 177 -9.54 -1.24 11.01
CA MET A 177 -8.77 -1.20 9.77
C MET A 177 -9.48 -0.33 8.73
N THR A 178 -8.75 0.61 8.15
CA THR A 178 -9.24 1.50 7.08
C THR A 178 -8.45 1.27 5.80
N GLU A 179 -8.85 1.92 4.72
CA GLU A 179 -8.13 1.86 3.44
C GLU A 179 -6.70 2.40 3.54
N ALA A 180 -6.43 3.33 4.47
CA ALA A 180 -5.06 3.78 4.77
C ALA A 180 -4.17 2.63 5.26
N HIS A 181 -4.70 1.75 6.11
CA HIS A 181 -4.00 0.54 6.57
C HIS A 181 -3.76 -0.44 5.41
N LEU A 182 -4.77 -0.63 4.54
CA LEU A 182 -4.64 -1.51 3.37
C LEU A 182 -3.56 -1.01 2.41
N LEU A 183 -3.45 0.31 2.19
CA LEU A 183 -2.38 0.92 1.38
C LEU A 183 -0.99 0.55 1.93
N ALA A 184 -0.78 0.72 3.23
CA ALA A 184 0.49 0.34 3.86
C ALA A 184 0.76 -1.16 3.77
N LEU A 185 -0.26 -2.02 3.93
CA LEU A 185 -0.10 -3.48 3.90
C LEU A 185 0.15 -4.02 2.49
N VAL A 186 -0.52 -3.49 1.46
CA VAL A 186 -0.30 -3.91 0.07
C VAL A 186 1.11 -3.55 -0.38
N ASP A 187 1.57 -2.33 -0.11
CA ASP A 187 2.89 -1.86 -0.54
C ASP A 187 4.04 -2.35 0.38
N SER A 188 3.72 -3.00 1.51
CA SER A 188 4.74 -3.56 2.41
C SER A 188 5.52 -4.73 1.77
N TRP A 189 4.94 -5.37 0.79
CA TRP A 189 5.56 -6.46 0.06
C TRP A 189 6.56 -5.92 -0.98
N PRO A 190 7.75 -6.54 -1.09
CA PRO A 190 8.69 -6.14 -2.12
C PRO A 190 8.14 -6.48 -3.51
N PRO A 191 8.60 -5.81 -4.57
CA PRO A 191 8.25 -6.17 -5.94
C PRO A 191 8.44 -7.67 -6.21
N ALA A 192 7.42 -8.33 -6.75
CA ALA A 192 7.42 -9.78 -6.99
C ALA A 192 8.53 -10.25 -7.96
N VAL A 193 9.17 -9.33 -8.68
CA VAL A 193 10.31 -9.60 -9.56
C VAL A 193 11.64 -9.75 -8.82
N LEU A 194 11.78 -9.28 -7.59
CA LEU A 194 13.05 -9.31 -6.85
C LEU A 194 13.58 -10.72 -6.55
N PRO A 195 12.75 -11.76 -6.32
CA PRO A 195 13.24 -13.11 -6.20
C PRO A 195 14.04 -13.64 -7.40
N HIS A 196 13.80 -13.10 -8.61
CA HIS A 196 14.53 -13.51 -9.83
C HIS A 196 15.98 -13.01 -9.86
N LEU A 197 16.31 -11.99 -9.07
CA LEU A 197 17.67 -11.46 -8.94
C LEU A 197 18.54 -12.37 -8.04
N ASN A 198 19.86 -12.37 -8.28
CA ASN A 198 20.84 -13.09 -7.47
C ASN A 198 21.64 -12.17 -6.53
N LYS A 199 21.42 -10.87 -6.59
CA LYS A 199 22.05 -9.85 -5.74
C LYS A 199 21.10 -8.67 -5.52
N PRO A 200 21.25 -7.94 -4.40
CA PRO A 200 20.48 -6.73 -4.16
C PRO A 200 20.65 -5.71 -5.29
N ALA A 201 19.54 -5.14 -5.72
CA ALA A 201 19.49 -4.07 -6.70
C ALA A 201 18.45 -3.03 -6.25
N PRO A 202 18.68 -1.73 -6.53
CA PRO A 202 17.67 -0.72 -6.30
C PRO A 202 16.39 -1.01 -7.10
N GLY A 203 15.24 -0.74 -6.49
CA GLY A 203 13.94 -0.83 -7.14
C GLY A 203 13.07 0.32 -6.68
N SER A 204 12.17 0.76 -7.54
CA SER A 204 11.23 1.84 -7.26
C SER A 204 9.90 1.59 -7.96
N SER A 205 8.80 1.80 -7.28
CA SER A 205 7.48 1.87 -7.91
C SER A 205 7.38 3.17 -8.70
N LEU A 206 6.86 3.09 -9.92
CA LEU A 206 6.58 4.26 -10.77
C LEU A 206 5.12 4.66 -10.66
N THR A 207 4.24 3.68 -10.89
CA THR A 207 2.80 3.86 -10.81
C THR A 207 2.16 2.70 -10.06
N TRP A 208 1.08 3.00 -9.36
CA TRP A 208 0.30 2.03 -8.62
C TRP A 208 -1.18 2.36 -8.74
N THR A 209 -1.99 1.40 -9.19
CA THR A 209 -3.44 1.48 -9.07
C THR A 209 -3.91 0.50 -8.00
N ILE A 210 -4.89 0.92 -7.21
CA ILE A 210 -5.54 0.07 -6.22
C ILE A 210 -7.04 0.32 -6.21
N GLU A 211 -7.81 -0.75 -6.28
CA GLU A 211 -9.27 -0.76 -6.18
C GLU A 211 -9.67 -1.38 -4.85
N PHE A 212 -10.53 -0.70 -4.11
CA PHE A 212 -11.04 -1.16 -2.82
C PHE A 212 -12.40 -1.83 -2.97
N VAL A 213 -12.50 -3.05 -2.46
CA VAL A 213 -13.75 -3.81 -2.44
C VAL A 213 -14.60 -3.33 -1.25
N GLN A 214 -15.70 -2.68 -1.57
CA GLN A 214 -16.57 -2.06 -0.58
C GLN A 214 -17.92 -2.78 -0.44
N PRO A 215 -18.52 -2.86 0.78
CA PRO A 215 -17.96 -2.29 2.03
C PRO A 215 -16.77 -3.11 2.56
N LEU A 216 -15.83 -2.45 3.22
CA LEU A 216 -14.77 -3.18 3.92
C LEU A 216 -15.40 -4.01 5.05
N PRO A 217 -14.98 -5.28 5.21
CA PRO A 217 -15.39 -6.10 6.33
C PRO A 217 -14.87 -5.52 7.66
N GLU A 218 -15.51 -5.92 8.76
CA GLU A 218 -15.05 -5.50 10.09
C GLU A 218 -13.74 -6.20 10.44
N LEU A 219 -12.66 -5.43 10.40
CA LEU A 219 -11.30 -5.83 10.75
C LEU A 219 -10.71 -4.78 11.70
N THR A 220 -9.85 -5.24 12.58
CA THR A 220 -8.98 -4.37 13.37
C THR A 220 -7.63 -4.17 12.67
N ALA A 221 -6.96 -3.07 12.94
CA ALA A 221 -5.63 -2.78 12.38
C ALA A 221 -4.57 -3.84 12.73
N ARG A 222 -4.84 -4.70 13.72
CA ARG A 222 -3.98 -5.81 14.17
C ARG A 222 -4.27 -7.14 13.48
N ASP A 223 -5.35 -7.24 12.70
CA ASP A 223 -5.70 -8.48 12.01
C ASP A 223 -4.72 -8.78 10.88
N TRP A 224 -4.45 -10.07 10.69
CA TRP A 224 -3.67 -10.53 9.56
C TRP A 224 -4.43 -10.29 8.26
N THR A 225 -3.70 -9.94 7.23
CA THR A 225 -4.18 -9.97 5.84
C THR A 225 -3.43 -11.01 5.05
N GLN A 226 -4.07 -11.61 4.06
CA GLN A 226 -3.44 -12.50 3.09
C GLN A 226 -3.10 -11.70 1.84
N TYR A 227 -1.93 -11.93 1.27
CA TYR A 227 -1.46 -11.24 0.08
C TYR A 227 -0.92 -12.24 -0.95
N LYS A 228 -1.20 -11.97 -2.21
CA LYS A 228 -0.56 -12.66 -3.34
C LYS A 228 -0.31 -11.66 -4.45
N ALA A 229 0.93 -11.61 -4.93
CA ALA A 229 1.31 -10.86 -6.11
C ALA A 229 1.82 -11.80 -7.20
N VAL A 230 1.46 -11.52 -8.45
CA VAL A 230 1.84 -12.27 -9.64
C VAL A 230 2.54 -11.35 -10.62
N ILE A 231 3.67 -11.79 -11.14
CA ILE A 231 4.36 -11.09 -12.22
C ILE A 231 3.59 -11.34 -13.52
N GLU A 232 3.07 -10.29 -14.14
CA GLU A 232 2.41 -10.38 -15.44
C GLU A 232 3.43 -10.29 -16.58
N HIS A 233 4.45 -9.44 -16.41
CA HIS A 233 5.54 -9.27 -17.38
C HIS A 233 6.72 -8.56 -16.71
N ALA A 234 7.95 -8.87 -17.12
CA ALA A 234 9.14 -8.12 -16.75
C ALA A 234 10.15 -8.11 -17.89
N ARG A 235 10.65 -6.94 -18.27
CA ARG A 235 11.66 -6.75 -19.30
C ARG A 235 12.29 -5.36 -19.21
N ASP A 236 13.54 -5.23 -19.69
CA ASP A 236 14.24 -3.95 -19.84
C ASP A 236 14.30 -3.13 -18.53
N GLY A 237 14.40 -3.81 -17.37
CA GLY A 237 14.43 -3.19 -16.06
C GLY A 237 13.06 -2.77 -15.50
N TYR A 238 11.96 -3.18 -16.15
CA TYR A 238 10.60 -2.89 -15.68
C TYR A 238 9.84 -4.17 -15.40
N GLY A 239 9.05 -4.16 -14.30
CA GLY A 239 8.14 -5.24 -13.94
C GLY A 239 6.71 -4.75 -13.79
N HIS A 240 5.76 -5.54 -14.25
CA HIS A 240 4.32 -5.33 -14.10
C HIS A 240 3.78 -6.42 -13.20
N VAL A 241 3.17 -6.02 -12.09
CA VAL A 241 2.75 -6.92 -11.02
C VAL A 241 1.29 -6.67 -10.69
N ALA A 242 0.47 -7.73 -10.72
CA ALA A 242 -0.89 -7.72 -10.21
C ALA A 242 -0.92 -8.38 -8.83
N ALA A 243 -1.69 -7.84 -7.90
CA ALA A 243 -1.82 -8.39 -6.55
C ALA A 243 -3.25 -8.28 -6.01
N GLY A 244 -3.57 -9.14 -5.06
CA GLY A 244 -4.78 -9.06 -4.25
C GLY A 244 -4.44 -9.11 -2.77
N LEU A 245 -5.33 -8.51 -1.98
CA LEU A 245 -5.30 -8.55 -0.53
C LEU A 245 -6.65 -9.08 -0.02
N TRP A 246 -6.58 -10.04 0.89
CA TRP A 246 -7.76 -10.69 1.47
C TRP A 246 -7.73 -10.62 2.99
N THR A 247 -8.92 -10.70 3.60
CA THR A 247 -9.07 -10.89 5.04
C THR A 247 -8.52 -12.25 5.49
N PRO A 248 -8.37 -12.50 6.80
CA PRO A 248 -8.06 -13.84 7.31
C PRO A 248 -9.06 -14.90 6.90
N LYS A 249 -10.31 -14.49 6.63
CA LYS A 249 -11.41 -15.39 6.19
C LYS A 249 -11.47 -15.61 4.68
N GLY A 250 -10.58 -14.96 3.92
CA GLY A 250 -10.50 -15.10 2.47
C GLY A 250 -11.39 -14.16 1.67
N GLU A 251 -11.95 -13.12 2.28
CA GLU A 251 -12.73 -12.09 1.57
C GLU A 251 -11.76 -11.10 0.93
N LEU A 252 -11.90 -10.84 -0.37
CA LEU A 252 -11.09 -9.86 -1.09
C LEU A 252 -11.40 -8.44 -0.60
N VAL A 253 -10.38 -7.67 -0.25
CA VAL A 253 -10.52 -6.27 0.22
C VAL A 253 -9.85 -5.25 -0.69
N ALA A 254 -8.82 -5.66 -1.44
CA ALA A 254 -8.17 -4.79 -2.42
C ALA A 254 -7.61 -5.55 -3.62
N ILE A 255 -7.67 -4.91 -4.78
CA ILE A 255 -7.03 -5.32 -6.03
C ILE A 255 -5.96 -4.29 -6.33
N SER A 256 -4.76 -4.73 -6.69
CA SER A 256 -3.60 -3.85 -6.86
C SER A 256 -2.85 -4.16 -8.12
N ARG A 257 -2.30 -3.14 -8.77
CA ARG A 257 -1.42 -3.28 -9.92
C ARG A 257 -0.31 -2.24 -9.90
N GLN A 258 0.93 -2.69 -9.95
CA GLN A 258 2.11 -1.81 -9.91
C GLN A 258 3.00 -2.00 -11.13
N THR A 259 3.54 -0.88 -11.61
CA THR A 259 4.71 -0.85 -12.49
C THR A 259 5.93 -0.46 -11.66
N VAL A 260 6.94 -1.31 -11.66
CA VAL A 260 8.18 -1.11 -10.90
C VAL A 260 9.39 -1.04 -11.83
N ALA A 261 10.35 -0.18 -11.51
CA ALA A 261 11.67 -0.20 -12.12
C ALA A 261 12.65 -0.95 -11.21
N VAL A 262 13.49 -1.78 -11.77
CA VAL A 262 14.51 -2.56 -11.06
C VAL A 262 15.83 -2.41 -11.79
N PHE A 263 16.84 -1.92 -11.07
CA PHE A 263 18.16 -1.56 -11.61
C PHE A 263 19.19 -2.68 -11.33
N GLY A 264 18.96 -3.85 -11.89
CA GLY A 264 19.78 -5.04 -11.64
C GLY A 264 20.33 -5.69 -12.89
#